data_9394c9e6292f82e1f64873d60d5bcd27
#
_entry.id   9394c9e6292f82e1f64873d60d5bcd27
#
_cell.length_a   1.000
_cell.length_b   1.000
_cell.length_c   1.000
_cell.angle_alpha   90.00
_cell.angle_beta   90.00
_cell.angle_gamma   90.00
#
_symmetry.space_group_name_H-M   'P 1'
#
loop_
_entity.id
_entity.type
_entity.pdbx_description
1 polymer ?
#
loop_
_entity_poly.entity_id
_entity_poly.type
_entity_poly.pdbx_seq_one_letter_code
_entity_poly.pdbx_strand_id
1 'polypeptide(L)'
;MNNYFVILAAGKSKRFHKDIAKQFFYFKNKEIIDHSVEKSLNSKLFKRILIVTNNLKHLKKKRYPNSISIIRGGKERSDSSLIALKFLKKYKPKNIFIHDAARPNFTISLLKKIA
;
A
#
# COMPACT_ATOMS: atom_id res chain seq x y z
N MET A 1 3.35 11.88 15.51
CA MET A 1 4.12 12.03 14.27
C MET A 1 3.20 12.02 13.06
N ASN A 2 3.52 12.86 12.08
CA ASN A 2 2.65 13.02 10.91
C ASN A 2 3.19 12.26 9.70
N ASN A 3 3.51 10.98 9.91
CA ASN A 3 4.02 10.11 8.87
C ASN A 3 2.89 9.29 8.26
N TYR A 4 2.89 9.20 6.95
CA TYR A 4 1.87 8.45 6.19
C TYR A 4 2.55 7.47 5.26
N PHE A 5 1.95 6.30 5.10
CA PHE A 5 2.49 5.25 4.26
C PHE A 5 1.53 4.95 3.12
N VAL A 6 2.07 4.90 1.90
CA VAL A 6 1.29 4.60 0.70
C VAL A 6 1.74 3.27 0.13
N ILE A 7 0.80 2.36 -0.06
CA ILE A 7 1.04 1.09 -0.72
C ILE A 7 0.44 1.16 -2.12
N LEU A 8 1.29 1.11 -3.14
CA LEU A 8 0.85 1.15 -4.52
C LEU A 8 0.51 -0.26 -5.00
N ALA A 9 -0.75 -0.52 -5.23
CA ALA A 9 -1.25 -1.81 -5.69
C ALA A 9 -2.09 -1.64 -6.96
N ALA A 10 -1.80 -0.59 -7.73
CA ALA A 10 -2.51 -0.27 -8.97
C ALA A 10 -1.55 -0.27 -10.14
N GLY A 11 -2.10 -0.20 -11.36
CA GLY A 11 -1.31 -0.13 -12.57
C GLY A 11 -0.99 -1.49 -13.14
N LYS A 12 0.01 -1.53 -14.02
CA LYS A 12 0.39 -2.74 -14.74
C LYS A 12 1.40 -3.56 -13.94
N SER A 13 0.94 -4.29 -12.94
CA SER A 13 1.82 -5.22 -12.24
C SER A 13 2.00 -6.49 -13.07
N LYS A 14 3.18 -7.12 -12.97
CA LYS A 14 3.41 -8.39 -13.64
C LYS A 14 2.50 -9.45 -13.02
N ARG A 15 1.99 -10.33 -13.86
CA ARG A 15 1.13 -11.42 -13.42
C ARG A 15 1.91 -12.73 -13.40
N PHE A 16 1.69 -13.54 -12.37
CA PHE A 16 2.21 -14.90 -12.35
C PHE A 16 1.36 -15.82 -13.21
N HIS A 17 0.06 -15.56 -13.22
CA HIS A 17 -0.92 -16.26 -14.05
C HIS A 17 -1.74 -15.22 -14.78
N LYS A 18 -2.49 -15.66 -15.79
CA LYS A 18 -3.28 -14.76 -16.64
C LYS A 18 -4.21 -13.86 -15.87
N ASP A 19 -4.75 -14.33 -14.74
CA ASP A 19 -5.84 -13.66 -14.04
C ASP A 19 -5.46 -13.05 -12.69
N ILE A 20 -4.22 -13.26 -12.21
CA ILE A 20 -3.84 -12.85 -10.87
C ILE A 20 -2.69 -11.88 -10.93
N ALA A 21 -2.92 -10.65 -10.44
CA ALA A 21 -1.86 -9.65 -10.29
C ALA A 21 -0.89 -10.10 -9.20
N LYS A 22 0.39 -9.77 -9.37
CA LYS A 22 1.44 -10.22 -8.45
C LYS A 22 1.16 -9.88 -6.99
N GLN A 23 0.66 -8.70 -6.70
CA GLN A 23 0.41 -8.27 -5.33
C GLN A 23 -0.68 -9.08 -4.61
N PHE A 24 -1.53 -9.80 -5.35
CA PHE A 24 -2.59 -10.63 -4.79
C PHE A 24 -2.23 -12.12 -4.75
N PHE A 25 -1.02 -12.46 -5.15
CA PHE A 25 -0.55 -13.84 -5.12
C PHE A 25 -0.20 -14.24 -3.69
N TYR A 26 -0.47 -15.48 -3.32
CA TYR A 26 -0.18 -15.97 -1.97
C TYR A 26 1.31 -16.24 -1.79
N PHE A 27 1.83 -15.79 -0.67
CA PHE A 27 3.20 -16.04 -0.25
C PHE A 27 3.22 -16.18 1.27
N LYS A 28 3.71 -17.30 1.78
CA LYS A 28 3.73 -17.57 3.23
C LYS A 28 2.36 -17.35 3.86
N ASN A 29 1.34 -18.03 3.30
CA ASN A 29 -0.02 -18.11 3.81
C ASN A 29 -0.87 -16.84 3.72
N LYS A 30 -0.39 -15.81 3.03
CA LYS A 30 -1.19 -14.61 2.79
C LYS A 30 -0.79 -13.97 1.47
N GLU A 31 -1.64 -13.10 0.95
CA GLU A 31 -1.32 -12.37 -0.26
C GLU A 31 -0.12 -11.46 -0.03
N ILE A 32 0.66 -11.24 -1.08
CA ILE A 32 1.87 -10.41 -0.99
C ILE A 32 1.56 -9.03 -0.42
N ILE A 33 0.45 -8.41 -0.85
CA ILE A 33 0.05 -7.09 -0.34
C ILE A 33 -0.14 -7.09 1.17
N ASP A 34 -0.65 -8.17 1.74
CA ASP A 34 -0.90 -8.23 3.18
C ASP A 34 0.38 -8.29 4.01
N HIS A 35 1.47 -8.76 3.43
CA HIS A 35 2.77 -8.68 4.11
C HIS A 35 3.18 -7.23 4.33
N SER A 36 2.99 -6.38 3.33
CA SER A 36 3.30 -4.95 3.44
C SER A 36 2.37 -4.26 4.43
N VAL A 37 1.08 -4.60 4.39
CA VAL A 37 0.10 -4.03 5.32
C VAL A 37 0.47 -4.36 6.76
N GLU A 38 0.76 -5.62 7.06
CA GLU A 38 1.11 -6.03 8.42
C GLU A 38 2.38 -5.37 8.92
N LYS A 39 3.41 -5.33 8.08
CA LYS A 39 4.69 -4.71 8.48
C LYS A 39 4.50 -3.24 8.81
N SER A 40 3.74 -2.51 7.99
CA SER A 40 3.52 -1.09 8.23
C SER A 40 2.66 -0.84 9.47
N LEU A 41 1.65 -1.67 9.71
CA LEU A 41 0.83 -1.57 10.91
C LEU A 41 1.66 -1.85 12.17
N ASN A 42 2.44 -2.92 12.13
CA ASN A 42 3.20 -3.36 13.30
C ASN A 42 4.34 -2.41 13.65
N SER A 43 4.81 -1.63 12.68
CA SER A 43 5.87 -0.66 12.94
C SER A 43 5.40 0.48 13.84
N LYS A 44 4.10 0.78 13.83
CA LYS A 44 3.49 1.88 14.57
C LYS A 44 4.12 3.24 14.25
N LEU A 45 4.69 3.36 13.04
CA LEU A 45 5.33 4.60 12.59
C LEU A 45 4.39 5.52 11.85
N PHE A 46 3.26 5.01 11.37
CA PHE A 46 2.40 5.75 10.45
C PHE A 46 1.06 6.06 11.08
N LYS A 47 0.64 7.30 10.92
CA LYS A 47 -0.66 7.75 11.40
C LYS A 47 -1.78 7.16 10.56
N ARG A 48 -1.53 6.97 9.28
CA ARG A 48 -2.49 6.36 8.35
C ARG A 48 -1.75 5.64 7.24
N ILE A 49 -2.35 4.55 6.76
CA ILE A 49 -1.85 3.79 5.63
C ILE A 49 -2.87 3.91 4.51
N LEU A 50 -2.41 4.27 3.32
CA LEU A 50 -3.25 4.41 2.15
C LEU A 50 -2.90 3.36 1.13
N ILE A 51 -3.87 2.56 0.70
CA ILE A 51 -3.69 1.59 -0.36
C ILE A 51 -4.33 2.14 -1.63
N VAL A 52 -3.54 2.23 -2.69
CA VAL A 52 -4.01 2.69 -4.00
C VAL A 52 -4.09 1.47 -4.90
N THR A 53 -5.29 1.15 -5.38
CA THR A 53 -5.52 -0.09 -6.10
C THR A 53 -6.49 0.11 -7.26
N ASN A 54 -6.41 -0.76 -8.26
CA ASN A 54 -7.43 -0.85 -9.30
C ASN A 54 -8.44 -1.95 -9.03
N ASN A 55 -8.32 -2.62 -7.90
CA ASN A 55 -9.25 -3.69 -7.50
C ASN A 55 -9.83 -3.41 -6.12
N LEU A 56 -10.66 -2.36 -6.03
CA LEU A 56 -11.28 -1.95 -4.78
C LEU A 56 -12.11 -3.05 -4.14
N LYS A 57 -12.87 -3.77 -4.97
CA LYS A 57 -13.76 -4.82 -4.48
C LYS A 57 -12.99 -5.91 -3.75
N HIS A 58 -11.87 -6.32 -4.30
CA HIS A 58 -11.02 -7.36 -3.69
C HIS A 58 -10.50 -6.92 -2.32
N LEU A 59 -9.98 -5.70 -2.22
CA LEU A 59 -9.40 -5.22 -0.98
C LEU A 59 -10.44 -4.87 0.08
N LYS A 60 -11.59 -4.38 -0.32
CA LYS A 60 -12.66 -4.07 0.63
C LYS A 60 -13.18 -5.31 1.36
N LYS A 61 -13.09 -6.47 0.75
CA LYS A 61 -13.48 -7.72 1.38
C LYS A 61 -12.59 -8.09 2.57
N LYS A 62 -11.38 -7.55 2.63
CA LYS A 62 -10.41 -7.88 3.69
C LYS A 62 -10.71 -7.19 5.01
N ARG A 63 -11.52 -6.15 5.02
CA ARG A 63 -11.94 -5.43 6.23
C ARG A 63 -10.76 -4.98 7.09
N TYR A 64 -9.86 -4.22 6.50
CA TYR A 64 -8.73 -3.64 7.21
C TYR A 64 -9.18 -2.67 8.31
N PRO A 65 -8.31 -2.40 9.31
CA PRO A 65 -8.62 -1.39 10.33
C PRO A 65 -8.91 -0.01 9.75
N ASN A 66 -9.58 0.82 10.54
CA ASN A 66 -9.97 2.17 10.11
C ASN A 66 -8.80 3.10 9.78
N SER A 67 -7.61 2.79 10.29
CA SER A 67 -6.41 3.56 9.96
C SER A 67 -5.93 3.32 8.52
N ILE A 68 -6.52 2.36 7.83
CA ILE A 68 -6.19 2.07 6.44
C ILE A 68 -7.30 2.59 5.54
N SER A 69 -6.93 3.42 4.57
CA SER A 69 -7.83 3.91 3.53
C SER A 69 -7.50 3.21 2.22
N ILE A 70 -8.50 2.94 1.41
CA ILE A 70 -8.33 2.28 0.11
C ILE A 70 -8.96 3.18 -0.94
N ILE A 71 -8.16 3.55 -1.97
CA ILE A 71 -8.67 4.38 -3.07
C ILE A 71 -8.25 3.79 -4.42
N ARG A 72 -8.95 4.23 -5.46
CA ARG A 72 -8.66 3.79 -6.83
C ARG A 72 -7.44 4.51 -7.38
N GLY A 73 -6.57 3.77 -8.06
CA GLY A 73 -5.38 4.34 -8.70
C GLY A 73 -5.60 4.67 -10.16
N GLY A 74 -4.51 5.12 -10.81
CA GLY A 74 -4.50 5.43 -12.24
C GLY A 74 -3.87 4.30 -13.05
N LYS A 75 -3.60 4.58 -14.34
CA LYS A 75 -3.03 3.60 -15.25
C LYS A 75 -1.56 3.31 -14.93
N GLU A 76 -0.80 4.35 -14.65
CA GLU A 76 0.63 4.22 -14.40
C GLU A 76 0.95 4.46 -12.94
N ARG A 77 2.15 4.04 -12.52
CA ARG A 77 2.60 4.23 -11.14
C ARG A 77 2.64 5.71 -10.76
N SER A 78 3.07 6.56 -11.69
CA SER A 78 3.12 8.01 -11.45
C SER A 78 1.73 8.60 -11.23
N ASP A 79 0.73 8.11 -11.96
CA ASP A 79 -0.66 8.55 -11.79
C ASP A 79 -1.17 8.18 -10.41
N SER A 80 -0.90 6.94 -10.00
CA SER A 80 -1.33 6.45 -8.68
C SER A 80 -0.65 7.20 -7.55
N SER A 81 0.64 7.51 -7.71
CA SER A 81 1.38 8.30 -6.71
C SER A 81 0.78 9.68 -6.56
N LEU A 82 0.46 10.34 -7.68
CA LEU A 82 -0.15 11.68 -7.65
C LEU A 82 -1.52 11.66 -6.99
N ILE A 83 -2.33 10.65 -7.30
CA ILE A 83 -3.65 10.48 -6.69
C ILE A 83 -3.50 10.33 -5.17
N ALA A 84 -2.53 9.54 -4.73
CA ALA A 84 -2.26 9.35 -3.30
C ALA A 84 -1.87 10.66 -2.62
N LEU A 85 -0.98 11.42 -3.24
CA LEU A 85 -0.54 12.71 -2.69
C LEU A 85 -1.70 13.69 -2.56
N LYS A 86 -2.55 13.76 -3.57
CA LYS A 86 -3.74 14.62 -3.55
C LYS A 86 -4.71 14.20 -2.45
N PHE A 87 -4.91 12.90 -2.27
CA PHE A 87 -5.79 12.40 -1.23
C PHE A 87 -5.28 12.75 0.16
N LEU A 88 -3.98 12.63 0.38
CA LEU A 88 -3.38 12.88 1.69
C LEU A 88 -3.18 14.35 2.03
N LYS A 89 -3.31 15.23 1.04
CA LYS A 89 -3.08 16.68 1.25
C LYS A 89 -3.90 17.24 2.40
N LYS A 90 -5.14 16.81 2.55
CA LYS A 90 -6.04 17.30 3.61
C LYS A 90 -5.55 16.96 5.01
N TYR A 91 -4.73 15.91 5.15
CA TYR A 91 -4.18 15.51 6.45
C TYR A 91 -2.92 16.27 6.82
N LYS A 92 -2.39 17.10 5.91
CA LYS A 92 -1.17 17.89 6.12
C LYS A 92 -0.01 17.00 6.60
N PRO A 93 0.37 15.96 5.84
CA PRO A 93 1.41 15.04 6.27
C PRO A 93 2.78 15.71 6.31
N LYS A 94 3.58 15.33 7.29
CA LYS A 94 4.98 15.77 7.35
C LYS A 94 5.82 14.92 6.41
N ASN A 95 5.61 13.61 6.43
CA ASN A 95 6.34 12.68 5.57
C ASN A 95 5.39 11.68 4.95
N ILE A 96 5.61 11.35 3.68
CA ILE A 96 4.84 10.33 2.96
C ILE A 96 5.85 9.33 2.40
N PHE A 97 5.69 8.06 2.77
CA PHE A 97 6.53 6.97 2.28
C PHE A 97 5.72 6.13 1.30
N ILE A 98 6.28 5.88 0.13
CA ILE A 98 5.59 5.14 -0.93
C ILE A 98 6.27 3.81 -1.16
N HIS A 99 5.50 2.73 -1.18
CA HIS A 99 5.98 1.38 -1.33
C HIS A 99 5.16 0.62 -2.37
N ASP A 100 5.85 -0.18 -3.19
CA ASP A 100 5.20 -1.04 -4.18
C ASP A 100 4.69 -2.30 -3.49
N ALA A 101 3.39 -2.57 -3.59
CA ALA A 101 2.74 -3.69 -2.92
C ALA A 101 3.27 -5.06 -3.36
N ALA A 102 3.88 -5.14 -4.55
CA ALA A 102 4.41 -6.40 -5.05
C ALA A 102 5.79 -6.75 -4.47
N ARG A 103 6.32 -5.91 -3.58
CA ARG A 103 7.65 -6.11 -2.98
C ARG A 103 7.55 -6.28 -1.47
N PRO A 104 7.40 -7.51 -0.97
CA PRO A 104 7.21 -7.72 0.47
C PRO A 104 8.51 -7.70 1.27
N ASN A 105 9.66 -7.49 0.64
CA ASN A 105 10.98 -7.73 1.23
C ASN A 105 11.56 -6.59 2.07
N PHE A 106 10.77 -5.60 2.45
CA PHE A 106 11.27 -4.57 3.35
C PHE A 106 11.13 -5.02 4.81
N THR A 107 11.93 -4.46 5.70
CA THR A 107 11.90 -4.78 7.10
C THR A 107 11.42 -3.59 7.93
N ILE A 108 10.94 -3.87 9.14
CA ILE A 108 10.53 -2.82 10.07
C ILE A 108 11.72 -1.93 10.43
N SER A 109 12.91 -2.52 10.54
CA SER A 109 14.13 -1.75 10.80
C SER A 109 14.39 -0.73 9.72
N LEU A 110 14.20 -1.11 8.45
CA LEU A 110 14.38 -0.21 7.33
C LEU A 110 13.37 0.93 7.38
N LEU A 111 12.12 0.64 7.71
CA LEU A 111 11.08 1.66 7.84
C LEU A 111 11.45 2.68 8.91
N LYS A 112 11.98 2.24 10.04
CA LYS A 112 12.41 3.14 11.12
C LYS A 112 13.53 4.06 10.69
N LYS A 113 14.47 3.57 9.89
CA LYS A 113 15.55 4.40 9.38
C LYS A 113 15.03 5.49 8.44
N ILE A 114 14.04 5.16 7.62
CA ILE A 114 13.45 6.10 6.68
C ILE A 114 12.61 7.13 7.41
N ALA A 115 11.86 6.67 8.39
CA ALA A 115 11.00 7.55 9.17
C ALA A 115 11.80 8.43 10.13
#